data_dba906b9057d4658504bd40deca1ca3c
#
_entry.id   dba906b9057d4658504bd40deca1ca3c
#
_cell.length_a   1.000
_cell.length_b   1.000
_cell.length_c   1.000
_cell.angle_alpha   90.00
_cell.angle_beta   90.00
_cell.angle_gamma   90.00
#
_symmetry.space_group_name_H-M   'P 1'
#
loop_
_entity.id
_entity.type
_entity.pdbx_description
1 polymer ?
#
loop_
_entity_poly.entity_id
_entity_poly.type
_entity_poly.pdbx_seq_one_letter_code
_entity_poly.pdbx_strand_id
1 'polypeptide(L)'
;IDDSRNQLFKEFARVVEIVQPKYFVMEHVARLYTHNQGETRNEIIDLFKKMNYNVECSIVNTADFGIPQIRKRVLFIGNRISKNISFPIKTVEKPVSIKEAIDKLPKLKSGEKSKIANHIAMNHSEQMLEKMKFVSDGGNRNEIPEFIRPKSGDVRKYIRYKSTEPAVCVTGDMRKIFHYSQNRALTVRELATLQTFPLDFIFKGSTISQQQQVGNSVPPILAKEIALTIKKMMKDDEQIS
;
A
#
# COMPACT_ATOMS: atom_id res chain seq x y z
N ILE A 1 -0.58 -22.70 8.83
CA ILE A 1 -0.49 -21.74 9.97
C ILE A 1 -1.83 -21.04 10.03
N ASP A 2 -2.58 -21.40 11.05
CA ASP A 2 -3.94 -20.87 11.30
C ASP A 2 -3.80 -19.46 11.92
N ASP A 3 -3.65 -18.45 11.04
CA ASP A 3 -3.58 -17.05 11.46
C ASP A 3 -5.03 -16.54 11.50
N SER A 4 -5.51 -16.14 12.67
CA SER A 4 -6.87 -15.59 12.86
C SER A 4 -7.20 -14.43 11.92
N ARG A 5 -6.17 -13.70 11.45
CA ARG A 5 -6.32 -12.65 10.43
C ARG A 5 -6.80 -13.16 9.08
N ASN A 6 -6.55 -14.44 8.77
CA ASN A 6 -7.05 -15.07 7.54
C ASN A 6 -8.58 -15.24 7.53
N GLN A 7 -9.24 -15.05 8.66
CA GLN A 7 -10.69 -15.16 8.81
C GLN A 7 -11.42 -13.81 8.89
N LEU A 8 -10.68 -12.67 8.83
CA LEU A 8 -11.28 -11.33 8.89
C LEU A 8 -12.31 -11.08 7.77
N PHE A 9 -12.18 -11.76 6.63
CA PHE A 9 -13.20 -11.67 5.58
C PHE A 9 -14.57 -12.17 6.04
N LYS A 10 -14.64 -13.10 7.01
CA LYS A 10 -15.91 -13.58 7.59
C LYS A 10 -16.61 -12.49 8.39
N GLU A 11 -15.84 -11.67 9.13
CA GLU A 11 -16.39 -10.51 9.84
C GLU A 11 -16.88 -9.43 8.87
N PHE A 12 -16.12 -9.20 7.79
CA PHE A 12 -16.57 -8.31 6.72
C PHE A 12 -17.89 -8.83 6.10
N ALA A 13 -17.99 -10.13 5.82
CA ALA A 13 -19.19 -10.76 5.30
C ALA A 13 -20.37 -10.62 6.26
N ARG A 14 -20.16 -10.81 7.57
CA ARG A 14 -21.20 -10.60 8.60
C ARG A 14 -21.73 -9.16 8.58
N VAL A 15 -20.86 -8.16 8.41
CA VAL A 15 -21.29 -6.77 8.28
C VAL A 15 -22.09 -6.55 7.00
N VAL A 16 -21.66 -7.12 5.88
CA VAL A 16 -22.39 -7.03 4.59
C VAL A 16 -23.77 -7.70 4.71
N GLU A 17 -23.88 -8.81 5.40
CA GLU A 17 -25.14 -9.50 5.64
C GLU A 17 -26.13 -8.65 6.44
N ILE A 18 -25.65 -7.94 7.46
CA ILE A 18 -26.50 -7.06 8.30
C ILE A 18 -26.90 -5.78 7.54
N VAL A 19 -25.93 -5.12 6.88
CA VAL A 19 -26.13 -3.82 6.25
C VAL A 19 -26.83 -3.94 4.89
N GLN A 20 -26.68 -5.09 4.20
CA GLN A 20 -27.28 -5.35 2.88
C GLN A 20 -27.00 -4.23 1.86
N PRO A 21 -25.74 -3.74 1.70
CA PRO A 21 -25.47 -2.65 0.77
C PRO A 21 -25.73 -3.07 -0.68
N LYS A 22 -26.09 -2.12 -1.55
CA LYS A 22 -26.22 -2.40 -3.00
C LYS A 22 -24.92 -2.88 -3.62
N TYR A 23 -23.81 -2.30 -3.19
CA TYR A 23 -22.45 -2.63 -3.61
C TYR A 23 -21.52 -2.71 -2.42
N PHE A 24 -20.52 -3.56 -2.51
CA PHE A 24 -19.41 -3.55 -1.56
C PHE A 24 -18.08 -3.69 -2.29
N VAL A 25 -17.02 -3.22 -1.64
CA VAL A 25 -15.63 -3.44 -2.05
C VAL A 25 -14.86 -3.99 -0.86
N MET A 26 -14.16 -5.12 -1.06
CA MET A 26 -13.20 -5.66 -0.09
C MET A 26 -11.81 -5.70 -0.71
N GLU A 27 -10.85 -5.05 -0.05
CA GLU A 27 -9.43 -5.04 -0.46
C GLU A 27 -8.64 -6.01 0.41
N HIS A 28 -7.74 -6.75 -0.20
CA HIS A 28 -6.84 -7.64 0.52
C HIS A 28 -5.48 -7.74 -0.17
N VAL A 29 -4.47 -8.28 0.55
CA VAL A 29 -3.15 -8.54 -0.04
C VAL A 29 -3.25 -9.49 -1.22
N ALA A 30 -2.48 -9.24 -2.28
CA ALA A 30 -2.57 -10.02 -3.52
C ALA A 30 -2.32 -11.53 -3.33
N ARG A 31 -1.53 -11.91 -2.30
CA ARG A 31 -1.28 -13.33 -1.98
C ARG A 31 -2.55 -14.13 -1.71
N LEU A 32 -3.62 -13.49 -1.24
CA LEU A 32 -4.91 -14.16 -1.01
C LEU A 32 -5.48 -14.73 -2.31
N TYR A 33 -5.22 -14.10 -3.45
CA TYR A 33 -5.72 -14.57 -4.76
C TYR A 33 -5.26 -15.99 -5.12
N THR A 34 -4.02 -16.34 -4.76
CA THR A 34 -3.42 -17.67 -5.03
C THR A 34 -3.32 -18.55 -3.79
N HIS A 35 -3.79 -18.07 -2.62
CA HIS A 35 -3.72 -18.83 -1.38
C HIS A 35 -4.50 -20.14 -1.50
N ASN A 36 -3.91 -21.25 -1.02
CA ASN A 36 -4.46 -22.60 -1.18
C ASN A 36 -4.92 -22.87 -2.63
N GLN A 37 -4.06 -22.62 -3.62
CA GLN A 37 -4.38 -22.82 -5.04
C GLN A 37 -5.65 -22.08 -5.51
N GLY A 38 -6.04 -21.01 -4.81
CA GLY A 38 -7.24 -20.22 -5.10
C GLY A 38 -8.50 -20.64 -4.33
N GLU A 39 -8.44 -21.65 -3.49
CA GLU A 39 -9.58 -22.10 -2.68
C GLU A 39 -10.13 -20.99 -1.80
N THR A 40 -9.26 -20.24 -1.09
CA THR A 40 -9.70 -19.12 -0.23
C THR A 40 -10.43 -18.05 -1.03
N ARG A 41 -9.96 -17.73 -2.24
CA ARG A 41 -10.65 -16.81 -3.15
C ARG A 41 -12.06 -17.31 -3.50
N ASN A 42 -12.17 -18.60 -3.85
CA ASN A 42 -13.44 -19.21 -4.22
C ASN A 42 -14.40 -19.29 -3.01
N GLU A 43 -13.89 -19.61 -1.81
CA GLU A 43 -14.65 -19.58 -0.56
C GLU A 43 -15.28 -18.20 -0.31
N ILE A 44 -14.50 -17.13 -0.51
CA ILE A 44 -14.99 -15.74 -0.35
C ILE A 44 -16.09 -15.45 -1.37
N ILE A 45 -15.88 -15.79 -2.65
CA ILE A 45 -16.87 -15.54 -3.70
C ILE A 45 -18.17 -16.31 -3.40
N ASP A 46 -18.06 -17.59 -3.03
CA ASP A 46 -19.23 -18.43 -2.75
C ASP A 46 -19.98 -17.98 -1.51
N LEU A 47 -19.28 -17.47 -0.48
CA LEU A 47 -19.89 -16.90 0.70
C LEU A 47 -20.83 -15.73 0.35
N PHE A 48 -20.36 -14.78 -0.48
CA PHE A 48 -21.17 -13.64 -0.89
C PHE A 48 -22.25 -14.00 -1.92
N LYS A 49 -22.02 -15.00 -2.78
CA LYS A 49 -23.06 -15.53 -3.67
C LYS A 49 -24.26 -16.10 -2.89
N LYS A 50 -24.02 -16.77 -1.76
CA LYS A 50 -25.08 -17.25 -0.85
C LYS A 50 -25.89 -16.10 -0.23
N MET A 51 -25.34 -14.89 -0.19
CA MET A 51 -26.01 -13.66 0.27
C MET A 51 -26.67 -12.88 -0.89
N ASN A 52 -26.84 -13.51 -2.06
CA ASN A 52 -27.41 -12.91 -3.28
C ASN A 52 -26.58 -11.76 -3.89
N TYR A 53 -25.25 -11.76 -3.74
CA TYR A 53 -24.36 -10.86 -4.46
C TYR A 53 -23.74 -11.57 -5.66
N ASN A 54 -23.69 -10.87 -6.78
CA ASN A 54 -22.72 -11.18 -7.82
C ASN A 54 -21.36 -10.65 -7.38
N VAL A 55 -20.33 -11.46 -7.40
CA VAL A 55 -18.99 -11.09 -6.89
C VAL A 55 -17.93 -11.54 -7.85
N GLU A 56 -17.08 -10.61 -8.20
CA GLU A 56 -15.84 -10.88 -8.94
C GLU A 56 -14.63 -10.31 -8.20
N CYS A 57 -13.45 -10.78 -8.56
CA CYS A 57 -12.21 -10.25 -8.01
C CYS A 57 -11.14 -10.08 -9.08
N SER A 58 -10.32 -9.05 -8.89
CA SER A 58 -9.20 -8.74 -9.78
C SER A 58 -8.00 -8.25 -8.97
N ILE A 59 -6.79 -8.48 -9.52
CA ILE A 59 -5.57 -7.92 -8.95
C ILE A 59 -5.30 -6.56 -9.61
N VAL A 60 -5.15 -5.54 -8.78
CA VAL A 60 -4.73 -4.20 -9.21
C VAL A 60 -3.33 -3.90 -8.70
N ASN A 61 -2.56 -3.15 -9.49
CA ASN A 61 -1.26 -2.61 -9.08
C ASN A 61 -1.36 -1.09 -8.97
N THR A 62 -1.02 -0.54 -7.81
CA THR A 62 -1.13 0.90 -7.56
C THR A 62 -0.34 1.75 -8.56
N ALA A 63 0.80 1.26 -9.06
CA ALA A 63 1.59 1.97 -10.05
C ALA A 63 0.85 2.27 -11.37
N ASP A 64 -0.17 1.47 -11.71
CA ASP A 64 -1.00 1.66 -12.91
C ASP A 64 -1.92 2.89 -12.81
N PHE A 65 -2.05 3.47 -11.59
CA PHE A 65 -2.90 4.63 -11.29
C PHE A 65 -2.10 5.90 -10.96
N GLY A 66 -0.81 5.95 -11.35
CA GLY A 66 0.05 7.10 -11.05
C GLY A 66 0.50 7.20 -9.58
N ILE A 67 0.29 6.15 -8.80
CA ILE A 67 0.77 6.07 -7.43
C ILE A 67 2.24 5.64 -7.47
N PRO A 68 3.17 6.39 -6.86
CA PRO A 68 4.61 6.14 -6.97
C PRO A 68 5.07 4.93 -6.13
N GLN A 69 4.33 3.83 -6.25
CA GLN A 69 4.55 2.61 -5.47
C GLN A 69 4.03 1.38 -6.22
N ILE A 70 4.81 0.32 -6.23
CA ILE A 70 4.40 -1.02 -6.68
C ILE A 70 3.74 -1.73 -5.51
N ARG A 71 2.41 -1.75 -5.50
CA ARG A 71 1.60 -2.40 -4.46
C ARG A 71 0.46 -3.18 -5.12
N LYS A 72 0.60 -4.48 -5.18
CA LYS A 72 -0.47 -5.35 -5.72
C LYS A 72 -1.48 -5.68 -4.63
N ARG A 73 -2.76 -5.57 -4.99
CA ARG A 73 -3.90 -5.89 -4.12
C ARG A 73 -4.96 -6.62 -4.90
N VAL A 74 -5.64 -7.53 -4.25
CA VAL A 74 -6.86 -8.12 -4.79
C VAL A 74 -8.05 -7.30 -4.30
N LEU A 75 -8.90 -6.90 -5.25
CA LEU A 75 -10.18 -6.27 -4.98
C LEU A 75 -11.27 -7.28 -5.24
N PHE A 76 -12.19 -7.45 -4.29
CA PHE A 76 -13.48 -8.13 -4.51
C PHE A 76 -14.54 -7.05 -4.59
N ILE A 77 -15.32 -7.06 -5.65
CA ILE A 77 -16.44 -6.16 -5.84
C ILE A 77 -17.71 -6.99 -5.90
N GLY A 78 -18.67 -6.63 -5.05
CA GLY A 78 -19.97 -7.27 -5.00
C GLY A 78 -21.07 -6.31 -5.40
N ASN A 79 -22.02 -6.82 -6.19
CA ASN A 79 -23.22 -6.12 -6.66
C ASN A 79 -24.43 -7.03 -6.49
N ARG A 80 -25.47 -6.56 -5.79
CA ARG A 80 -26.73 -7.30 -5.61
C ARG A 80 -27.89 -6.77 -6.45
N ILE A 81 -27.66 -5.73 -7.24
CA ILE A 81 -28.67 -5.10 -8.10
C ILE A 81 -28.67 -5.75 -9.47
N SER A 82 -27.48 -5.97 -10.04
CA SER A 82 -27.30 -6.52 -11.37
C SER A 82 -26.13 -7.51 -11.41
N LYS A 83 -25.86 -8.05 -12.60
CA LYS A 83 -24.66 -8.86 -12.85
C LYS A 83 -23.46 -8.03 -13.33
N ASN A 84 -23.62 -6.70 -13.45
CA ASN A 84 -22.58 -5.81 -13.95
C ASN A 84 -21.52 -5.60 -12.86
N ILE A 85 -20.30 -6.08 -13.12
CA ILE A 85 -19.12 -5.85 -12.27
C ILE A 85 -17.99 -5.33 -13.16
N SER A 86 -17.38 -4.24 -12.75
CA SER A 86 -16.26 -3.61 -13.42
C SER A 86 -15.14 -3.31 -12.40
N PHE A 87 -13.91 -3.27 -12.88
CA PHE A 87 -12.73 -2.93 -12.07
C PHE A 87 -12.11 -1.62 -12.58
N PRO A 88 -11.38 -0.89 -11.71
CA PRO A 88 -10.61 0.27 -12.14
C PRO A 88 -9.65 -0.11 -13.26
N ILE A 89 -9.61 0.70 -14.31
CA ILE A 89 -8.70 0.55 -15.44
C ILE A 89 -7.47 1.42 -15.25
N LYS A 90 -6.33 0.97 -15.77
CA LYS A 90 -5.07 1.71 -15.75
C LYS A 90 -5.25 3.14 -16.27
N THR A 91 -4.74 4.14 -15.52
CA THR A 91 -4.90 5.57 -15.83
C THR A 91 -3.63 6.24 -16.31
N VAL A 92 -2.46 5.59 -16.18
CA VAL A 92 -1.17 6.15 -16.61
C VAL A 92 -0.38 5.15 -17.43
N GLU A 93 0.30 5.61 -18.47
CA GLU A 93 1.18 4.77 -19.28
C GLU A 93 2.52 4.49 -18.59
N LYS A 94 3.09 5.52 -17.93
CA LYS A 94 4.39 5.42 -17.26
C LYS A 94 4.21 5.57 -15.75
N PRO A 95 4.77 4.64 -14.95
CA PRO A 95 4.76 4.77 -13.50
C PRO A 95 5.53 6.02 -13.02
N VAL A 96 5.06 6.61 -11.92
CA VAL A 96 5.72 7.73 -11.24
C VAL A 96 6.85 7.20 -10.36
N SER A 97 8.05 7.78 -10.47
CA SER A 97 9.21 7.39 -9.67
C SER A 97 9.15 7.96 -8.25
N ILE A 98 9.91 7.36 -7.33
CA ILE A 98 10.02 7.87 -5.96
C ILE A 98 10.60 9.30 -5.95
N LYS A 99 11.57 9.60 -6.79
CA LYS A 99 12.18 10.93 -6.89
C LYS A 99 11.14 11.97 -7.31
N GLU A 100 10.36 11.71 -8.36
CA GLU A 100 9.29 12.61 -8.80
C GLU A 100 8.27 12.90 -7.70
N ALA A 101 8.00 11.90 -6.85
CA ALA A 101 7.01 12.00 -5.79
C ALA A 101 7.49 12.83 -4.60
N ILE A 102 8.72 12.61 -4.11
CA ILE A 102 9.16 13.15 -2.81
C ILE A 102 10.28 14.19 -2.89
N ASP A 103 10.87 14.47 -4.06
CA ASP A 103 11.99 15.40 -4.20
C ASP A 103 11.65 16.86 -3.83
N LYS A 104 10.35 17.20 -3.86
CA LYS A 104 9.83 18.51 -3.45
C LYS A 104 9.77 18.71 -1.93
N LEU A 105 9.90 17.64 -1.16
CA LEU A 105 9.93 17.73 0.30
C LEU A 105 11.30 18.24 0.78
N PRO A 106 11.35 19.03 1.87
CA PRO A 106 12.62 19.51 2.41
C PRO A 106 13.60 18.39 2.69
N LYS A 107 14.86 18.58 2.32
CA LYS A 107 15.93 17.64 2.68
C LYS A 107 16.19 17.69 4.18
N LEU A 108 16.39 16.53 4.80
CA LEU A 108 16.64 16.39 6.24
C LEU A 108 17.87 15.52 6.47
N LYS A 109 18.63 15.84 7.49
CA LYS A 109 19.62 14.94 8.10
C LYS A 109 18.94 14.04 9.12
N SER A 110 19.64 13.00 9.59
CA SER A 110 19.21 12.15 10.71
C SER A 110 18.87 13.02 11.94
N GLY A 111 17.69 12.79 12.52
CA GLY A 111 17.20 13.55 13.69
C GLY A 111 16.55 14.92 13.39
N GLU A 112 16.67 15.44 12.16
CA GLU A 112 16.08 16.74 11.81
C GLU A 112 14.56 16.65 11.56
N LYS A 113 13.89 17.80 11.69
CA LYS A 113 12.47 17.98 11.40
C LYS A 113 12.24 19.20 10.50
N SER A 114 11.21 19.15 9.67
CA SER A 114 10.74 20.30 8.90
C SER A 114 9.47 20.93 9.51
N LYS A 115 8.98 22.00 8.87
CA LYS A 115 7.68 22.60 9.21
C LYS A 115 6.49 21.76 8.69
N ILE A 116 6.72 20.82 7.77
CA ILE A 116 5.66 19.96 7.20
C ILE A 116 5.31 18.88 8.25
N ALA A 117 4.04 18.71 8.53
CA ALA A 117 3.55 17.72 9.48
C ALA A 117 3.99 16.28 9.09
N ASN A 118 4.40 15.48 10.09
CA ASN A 118 4.92 14.12 9.95
C ASN A 118 6.25 14.01 9.15
N HIS A 119 6.90 15.13 8.81
CA HIS A 119 8.19 15.14 8.13
C HIS A 119 9.33 15.36 9.15
N ILE A 120 9.57 14.29 9.91
CA ILE A 120 10.57 14.20 10.98
C ILE A 120 11.45 13.01 10.67
N ALA A 121 12.74 13.25 10.48
CA ALA A 121 13.71 12.19 10.26
C ALA A 121 13.99 11.44 11.57
N MET A 122 14.01 10.12 11.49
CA MET A 122 14.43 9.29 12.62
C MET A 122 15.88 9.62 13.00
N ASN A 123 16.18 9.64 14.28
CA ASN A 123 17.55 9.74 14.76
C ASN A 123 18.21 8.35 14.67
N HIS A 124 19.25 8.22 13.85
CA HIS A 124 19.98 6.98 13.62
C HIS A 124 21.30 6.99 14.40
N SER A 125 21.72 5.82 14.90
CA SER A 125 23.06 5.65 15.47
C SER A 125 24.15 5.82 14.40
N GLU A 126 25.34 6.18 14.83
CA GLU A 126 26.52 6.31 13.95
C GLU A 126 26.76 5.05 13.12
N GLN A 127 26.65 3.88 13.75
CA GLN A 127 26.78 2.58 13.06
C GLN A 127 25.71 2.41 11.94
N MET A 128 24.49 2.90 12.16
CA MET A 128 23.45 2.84 11.14
C MET A 128 23.74 3.80 10.00
N LEU A 129 24.18 5.02 10.31
CA LEU A 129 24.57 6.02 9.31
C LEU A 129 25.75 5.53 8.47
N GLU A 130 26.71 4.86 9.10
CA GLU A 130 27.84 4.24 8.38
C GLU A 130 27.35 3.17 7.40
N LYS A 131 26.47 2.25 7.83
CA LYS A 131 25.90 1.24 6.92
C LYS A 131 25.16 1.87 5.74
N MET A 132 24.46 2.98 5.95
CA MET A 132 23.72 3.68 4.89
C MET A 132 24.61 4.24 3.80
N LYS A 133 25.87 4.62 4.11
CA LYS A 133 26.83 5.16 3.14
C LYS A 133 27.20 4.16 2.06
N PHE A 134 27.19 2.86 2.39
CA PHE A 134 27.55 1.80 1.45
C PHE A 134 26.43 1.39 0.52
N VAL A 135 25.16 1.71 0.86
CA VAL A 135 24.02 1.30 0.05
C VAL A 135 23.76 2.36 -1.03
N SER A 136 24.02 2.01 -2.28
CA SER A 136 23.83 2.86 -3.45
C SER A 136 22.35 3.09 -3.78
N ASP A 137 22.05 3.97 -4.73
CA ASP A 137 20.70 4.20 -5.26
C ASP A 137 20.14 2.90 -5.88
N GLY A 138 19.07 2.36 -5.33
CA GLY A 138 18.52 1.04 -5.67
C GLY A 138 19.24 -0.14 -5.04
N GLY A 139 20.28 0.12 -4.22
CA GLY A 139 21.11 -0.88 -3.58
C GLY A 139 20.45 -1.57 -2.37
N ASN A 140 21.16 -2.54 -1.82
CA ASN A 140 20.67 -3.38 -0.73
C ASN A 140 21.79 -3.75 0.26
N ARG A 141 21.41 -4.51 1.30
CA ARG A 141 22.30 -4.93 2.40
C ARG A 141 23.58 -5.63 1.95
N ASN A 142 23.64 -6.21 0.75
CA ASN A 142 24.84 -6.94 0.29
C ASN A 142 25.99 -6.00 -0.05
N GLU A 143 25.73 -4.72 -0.30
CA GLU A 143 26.74 -3.68 -0.51
C GLU A 143 27.42 -3.24 0.81
N ILE A 144 26.81 -3.55 1.95
CA ILE A 144 27.40 -3.25 3.26
C ILE A 144 28.56 -4.22 3.51
N PRO A 145 29.77 -3.72 3.86
CA PRO A 145 30.92 -4.56 4.16
C PRO A 145 30.61 -5.64 5.20
N GLU A 146 31.14 -6.85 5.01
CA GLU A 146 30.77 -8.03 5.79
C GLU A 146 30.97 -7.83 7.31
N PHE A 147 32.03 -7.14 7.71
CA PHE A 147 32.35 -6.91 9.13
C PHE A 147 31.33 -6.01 9.87
N ILE A 148 30.52 -5.21 9.16
CA ILE A 148 29.44 -4.39 9.76
C ILE A 148 28.05 -4.80 9.24
N ARG A 149 27.98 -5.74 8.28
CA ARG A 149 26.72 -6.21 7.69
C ARG A 149 25.85 -6.89 8.74
N PRO A 150 24.54 -6.65 8.76
CA PRO A 150 23.62 -7.41 9.60
C PRO A 150 23.65 -8.90 9.25
N LYS A 151 24.03 -9.75 10.21
CA LYS A 151 24.16 -11.21 10.02
C LYS A 151 22.79 -11.91 9.91
N SER A 152 21.74 -11.32 10.46
CA SER A 152 20.39 -11.89 10.51
C SER A 152 19.31 -10.85 10.18
N GLY A 153 18.08 -11.30 10.03
CA GLY A 153 16.91 -10.45 9.80
C GLY A 153 16.41 -10.46 8.37
N ASP A 154 15.30 -9.76 8.15
CA ASP A 154 14.58 -9.71 6.88
C ASP A 154 15.46 -9.12 5.77
N VAL A 155 15.65 -9.88 4.69
CA VAL A 155 16.43 -9.48 3.51
C VAL A 155 15.89 -8.23 2.81
N ARG A 156 14.60 -7.91 3.04
CA ARG A 156 13.95 -6.70 2.53
C ARG A 156 14.29 -5.44 3.34
N LYS A 157 15.14 -5.55 4.34
CA LYS A 157 15.65 -4.44 5.17
C LYS A 157 17.03 -4.02 4.69
N TYR A 158 17.44 -2.81 5.06
CA TYR A 158 18.69 -2.18 4.63
C TYR A 158 18.75 -2.03 3.10
N ILE A 159 17.66 -1.60 2.51
CA ILE A 159 17.56 -1.27 1.10
C ILE A 159 17.39 0.25 0.93
N ARG A 160 17.94 0.77 -0.16
CA ARG A 160 17.69 2.13 -0.63
C ARG A 160 16.80 2.05 -1.86
N TYR A 161 15.69 2.78 -1.85
CA TYR A 161 14.83 2.80 -3.03
C TYR A 161 15.54 3.44 -4.21
N LYS A 162 15.29 2.92 -5.41
CA LYS A 162 15.86 3.45 -6.63
C LYS A 162 15.15 4.73 -7.06
N SER A 163 15.89 5.81 -7.23
CA SER A 163 15.34 7.14 -7.51
C SER A 163 14.45 7.21 -8.74
N THR A 164 14.78 6.42 -9.77
CA THR A 164 14.11 6.40 -11.09
C THR A 164 12.94 5.43 -11.21
N GLU A 165 12.64 4.69 -10.15
CA GLU A 165 11.58 3.68 -10.13
C GLU A 165 10.51 4.01 -9.07
N PRO A 166 9.28 3.45 -9.18
CA PRO A 166 8.31 3.51 -8.09
C PRO A 166 8.86 2.82 -6.84
N ALA A 167 8.48 3.31 -5.66
CA ALA A 167 8.83 2.67 -4.41
C ALA A 167 8.31 1.21 -4.37
N VAL A 168 9.04 0.34 -3.71
CA VAL A 168 8.51 -0.96 -3.30
C VAL A 168 7.41 -0.74 -2.26
N CYS A 169 6.53 -1.71 -2.07
CA CYS A 169 5.36 -1.61 -1.21
C CYS A 169 5.66 -1.00 0.17
N VAL A 170 5.03 0.11 0.47
CA VAL A 170 5.06 0.75 1.79
C VAL A 170 4.34 -0.16 2.79
N THR A 171 5.01 -0.49 3.89
CA THR A 171 4.52 -1.35 4.96
C THR A 171 4.53 -0.63 6.30
N GLY A 172 4.02 -1.25 7.35
CA GLY A 172 3.97 -0.66 8.69
C GLY A 172 5.33 -0.54 9.41
N ASP A 173 6.41 -1.10 8.87
CA ASP A 173 7.76 -0.95 9.41
C ASP A 173 8.78 -0.60 8.33
N MET A 174 9.05 0.67 8.20
CA MET A 174 9.95 1.24 7.19
C MET A 174 11.26 1.81 7.78
N ARG A 175 11.58 1.49 9.04
CA ARG A 175 12.74 2.05 9.77
C ARG A 175 14.10 1.72 9.17
N LYS A 176 14.19 0.70 8.33
CA LYS A 176 15.42 0.26 7.65
C LYS A 176 15.28 0.32 6.12
N ILE A 177 14.38 1.15 5.64
CA ILE A 177 14.25 1.49 4.22
C ILE A 177 14.78 2.91 4.04
N PHE A 178 15.84 3.05 3.25
CA PHE A 178 16.59 4.29 3.14
C PHE A 178 16.04 5.19 2.05
N HIS A 179 16.11 6.49 2.31
CA HIS A 179 15.81 7.51 1.31
C HIS A 179 16.78 7.36 0.11
N TYR A 180 16.29 7.54 -1.12
CA TYR A 180 17.05 7.30 -2.34
C TYR A 180 18.37 8.09 -2.43
N SER A 181 18.48 9.28 -1.81
CA SER A 181 19.67 10.16 -1.88
C SER A 181 20.20 10.65 -0.53
N GLN A 182 19.52 10.35 0.59
CA GLN A 182 19.90 10.83 1.92
C GLN A 182 20.19 9.64 2.85
N ASN A 183 21.21 9.77 3.73
CA ASN A 183 21.56 8.71 4.67
C ASN A 183 20.65 8.75 5.91
N ARG A 184 19.40 8.37 5.72
CA ARG A 184 18.36 8.19 6.71
C ARG A 184 17.23 7.31 6.19
N ALA A 185 16.39 6.80 7.08
CA ALA A 185 15.12 6.19 6.70
C ALA A 185 14.14 7.23 6.16
N LEU A 186 13.16 6.76 5.40
CA LEU A 186 12.04 7.59 4.95
C LEU A 186 11.22 8.09 6.13
N THR A 187 10.80 9.34 6.09
CA THR A 187 9.89 9.93 7.07
C THR A 187 8.46 9.45 6.85
N VAL A 188 7.59 9.61 7.86
CA VAL A 188 6.16 9.30 7.71
C VAL A 188 5.53 10.13 6.59
N ARG A 189 5.92 11.40 6.43
CA ARG A 189 5.42 12.26 5.35
C ARG A 189 5.83 11.76 3.97
N GLU A 190 7.07 11.34 3.80
CA GLU A 190 7.53 10.76 2.53
C GLU A 190 6.76 9.47 2.21
N LEU A 191 6.58 8.58 3.18
CA LEU A 191 5.77 7.37 3.02
C LEU A 191 4.30 7.70 2.68
N ALA A 192 3.72 8.71 3.34
CA ALA A 192 2.36 9.18 3.05
C ALA A 192 2.24 9.77 1.64
N THR A 193 3.26 10.50 1.18
CA THR A 193 3.32 11.03 -0.19
C THR A 193 3.41 9.90 -1.22
N LEU A 194 4.20 8.84 -0.95
CA LEU A 194 4.24 7.63 -1.78
C LEU A 194 2.91 6.87 -1.81
N GLN A 195 2.09 7.01 -0.76
CA GLN A 195 0.72 6.52 -0.68
C GLN A 195 -0.31 7.52 -1.23
N THR A 196 0.14 8.69 -1.75
CA THR A 196 -0.70 9.75 -2.31
C THR A 196 -1.63 10.46 -1.32
N PHE A 197 -1.31 10.44 -0.01
CA PHE A 197 -2.01 11.29 0.95
C PHE A 197 -1.68 12.76 0.70
N PRO A 198 -2.67 13.66 0.79
CA PRO A 198 -2.44 15.09 0.67
C PRO A 198 -1.54 15.61 1.82
N LEU A 199 -0.82 16.72 1.55
CA LEU A 199 0.18 17.25 2.49
C LEU A 199 -0.40 17.75 3.81
N ASP A 200 -1.66 18.15 3.81
CA ASP A 200 -2.43 18.63 4.97
C ASP A 200 -3.02 17.48 5.82
N PHE A 201 -3.02 16.25 5.30
CA PHE A 201 -3.45 15.09 6.11
C PHE A 201 -2.41 14.77 7.18
N ILE A 202 -2.80 14.80 8.45
CA ILE A 202 -1.92 14.63 9.60
C ILE A 202 -2.17 13.27 10.28
N PHE A 203 -1.14 12.42 10.30
CA PHE A 203 -1.15 11.18 11.06
C PHE A 203 -0.85 11.46 12.54
N LYS A 204 -1.59 10.85 13.45
CA LYS A 204 -1.48 11.01 14.90
C LYS A 204 -0.87 9.79 15.58
N GLY A 205 -0.37 9.96 16.81
CA GLY A 205 0.24 8.90 17.60
C GLY A 205 1.77 8.85 17.45
N SER A 206 2.39 7.77 17.92
CA SER A 206 3.83 7.56 17.80
C SER A 206 4.26 7.38 16.35
N THR A 207 5.53 7.62 16.03
CA THR A 207 6.09 7.41 14.67
C THR A 207 5.82 5.99 14.15
N ILE A 208 5.90 4.97 15.00
CA ILE A 208 5.60 3.58 14.63
C ILE A 208 4.12 3.44 14.26
N SER A 209 3.23 3.98 15.10
CA SER A 209 1.79 3.97 14.81
C SER A 209 1.46 4.71 13.52
N GLN A 210 2.07 5.87 13.28
CA GLN A 210 1.90 6.63 12.04
C GLN A 210 2.37 5.83 10.81
N GLN A 211 3.52 5.14 10.87
CA GLN A 211 3.98 4.26 9.80
C GLN A 211 3.01 3.10 9.54
N GLN A 212 2.45 2.51 10.59
CA GLN A 212 1.46 1.45 10.48
C GLN A 212 0.17 1.96 9.81
N GLN A 213 -0.32 3.15 10.19
CA GLN A 213 -1.48 3.77 9.55
C GLN A 213 -1.25 3.97 8.05
N VAL A 214 -0.09 4.54 7.67
CA VAL A 214 0.28 4.72 6.26
C VAL A 214 0.39 3.38 5.54
N GLY A 215 1.08 2.39 6.12
CA GLY A 215 1.31 1.09 5.49
C GLY A 215 0.05 0.26 5.31
N ASN A 216 -0.93 0.39 6.23
CA ASN A 216 -2.20 -0.35 6.20
C ASN A 216 -3.27 0.33 5.35
N SER A 217 -3.08 1.59 4.96
CA SER A 217 -4.07 2.33 4.19
C SER A 217 -4.18 1.86 2.74
N VAL A 218 -5.36 2.08 2.17
CA VAL A 218 -5.54 2.11 0.71
C VAL A 218 -5.11 3.49 0.21
N PRO A 219 -4.25 3.58 -0.81
CA PRO A 219 -3.86 4.87 -1.37
C PRO A 219 -5.08 5.70 -1.82
N PRO A 220 -5.19 6.98 -1.44
CA PRO A 220 -6.35 7.82 -1.81
C PRO A 220 -6.67 7.87 -3.30
N ILE A 221 -5.68 7.90 -4.17
CA ILE A 221 -5.90 7.85 -5.62
C ILE A 221 -6.57 6.52 -6.02
N LEU A 222 -6.09 5.37 -5.51
CA LEU A 222 -6.71 4.08 -5.82
C LEU A 222 -8.15 4.03 -5.29
N ALA A 223 -8.39 4.53 -4.07
CA ALA A 223 -9.74 4.59 -3.49
C ALA A 223 -10.69 5.45 -4.35
N LYS A 224 -10.20 6.56 -4.90
CA LYS A 224 -10.95 7.40 -5.84
C LYS A 224 -11.31 6.65 -7.11
N GLU A 225 -10.37 5.94 -7.73
CA GLU A 225 -10.62 5.18 -8.96
C GLU A 225 -11.63 4.03 -8.73
N ILE A 226 -11.53 3.36 -7.59
CA ILE A 226 -12.53 2.37 -7.17
C ILE A 226 -13.92 3.03 -7.04
N ALA A 227 -14.01 4.15 -6.33
CA ALA A 227 -15.28 4.87 -6.14
C ALA A 227 -15.89 5.35 -7.45
N LEU A 228 -15.07 5.84 -8.40
CA LEU A 228 -15.53 6.25 -9.73
C LEU A 228 -16.06 5.05 -10.52
N THR A 229 -15.41 3.90 -10.41
CA THR A 229 -15.86 2.64 -11.05
C THR A 229 -17.22 2.20 -10.49
N ILE A 230 -17.39 2.20 -9.17
CA ILE A 230 -18.68 1.88 -8.52
C ILE A 230 -19.76 2.88 -8.94
N LYS A 231 -19.45 4.18 -8.95
CA LYS A 231 -20.41 5.22 -9.38
C LYS A 231 -20.86 5.03 -10.81
N LYS A 232 -19.98 4.57 -11.70
CA LYS A 232 -20.35 4.24 -13.10
C LYS A 232 -21.31 3.06 -13.13
N MET A 233 -20.98 1.94 -12.44
CA MET A 233 -21.89 0.78 -12.38
C MET A 233 -23.27 1.14 -11.83
N MET A 234 -23.33 1.99 -10.79
CA MET A 234 -24.62 2.46 -10.23
C MET A 234 -25.48 3.18 -11.27
N LYS A 235 -24.87 4.05 -12.08
CA LYS A 235 -25.60 4.74 -13.15
C LYS A 235 -26.09 3.80 -14.26
N ASP A 236 -25.24 2.85 -14.64
CA ASP A 236 -25.58 1.86 -15.66
C ASP A 236 -26.75 0.98 -15.17
N ASP A 237 -26.77 0.59 -13.90
CA ASP A 237 -27.83 -0.22 -13.29
C ASP A 237 -29.15 0.56 -13.13
N GLU A 238 -29.10 1.88 -12.87
CA GLU A 238 -30.29 2.76 -12.82
C GLU A 238 -30.97 2.95 -14.20
N GLN A 239 -30.21 2.80 -15.29
CA GLN A 239 -30.74 2.90 -16.66
C GLN A 239 -31.42 1.61 -17.14
N ILE A 240 -31.17 0.50 -16.46
CA ILE A 240 -31.71 -0.83 -16.80
C ILE A 240 -32.98 -1.15 -15.97
N SER A 241 -33.19 -0.41 -14.87
CA SER A 241 -34.32 -0.57 -13.94
C SER A 241 -35.53 0.25 -14.40
#